data_b490234cbf9b3f4d7438fbd4d86c31e1
#
_entry.id   b490234cbf9b3f4d7438fbd4d86c31e1
#
_cell.length_a   1.000
_cell.length_b   1.000
_cell.length_c   1.000
_cell.angle_alpha   90.00
_cell.angle_beta   90.00
_cell.angle_gamma   90.00
#
_symmetry.space_group_name_H-M   'P 1'
#
loop_
_entity.id
_entity.type
_entity.pdbx_description
1 polymer ?
#
loop_
_entity_poly.entity_id
_entity_poly.type
_entity_poly.pdbx_seq_one_letter_code
_entity_poly.pdbx_strand_id
1 'polypeptide(L)'
;DTYTAARLINQSMPISYFMTREHLITFNSDDYIDEIREVMASKRHRDFPILDKDGYYLGMISRRNLLGAKGKQIILVDHNEKNQAVDGLENADIQEIIDHHKLGTVETISPVFFRNQPVGCTATIVYQMYHENNVEIDKATAGMLCSAIISDTLLFRSPTCTPVDKMAATEL
;
A
#
# COMPACT_ATOMS: atom_id res chain seq x y z
N ASP A 1 -57.20 16.53 4.67
CA ASP A 1 -56.72 17.89 4.68
C ASP A 1 -55.72 18.12 3.56
N THR A 2 -55.34 19.38 3.30
CA THR A 2 -54.42 19.76 2.21
C THR A 2 -53.04 19.10 2.35
N TYR A 3 -52.56 18.90 3.57
CA TYR A 3 -51.29 18.25 3.85
C TYR A 3 -51.35 16.78 3.45
N THR A 4 -52.42 16.06 3.79
CA THR A 4 -52.58 14.64 3.41
C THR A 4 -52.67 14.48 1.91
N ALA A 5 -53.41 15.37 1.21
CA ALA A 5 -53.51 15.37 -0.25
C ALA A 5 -52.13 15.61 -0.91
N ALA A 6 -51.40 16.63 -0.46
CA ALA A 6 -50.06 16.92 -0.97
C ALA A 6 -49.06 15.73 -0.76
N ARG A 7 -49.14 15.08 0.40
CA ARG A 7 -48.32 13.90 0.71
C ARG A 7 -48.66 12.72 -0.20
N LEU A 8 -49.94 12.45 -0.46
CA LEU A 8 -50.35 11.37 -1.35
C LEU A 8 -49.94 11.64 -2.80
N ILE A 9 -50.04 12.91 -3.27
CA ILE A 9 -49.56 13.28 -4.60
C ILE A 9 -48.08 13.06 -4.71
N ASN A 10 -47.27 13.51 -3.75
CA ASN A 10 -45.80 13.30 -3.75
C ASN A 10 -45.41 11.81 -3.73
N GLN A 11 -46.16 10.99 -2.97
CA GLN A 11 -45.94 9.54 -2.92
C GLN A 11 -46.31 8.82 -4.22
N SER A 12 -47.19 9.39 -5.04
CA SER A 12 -47.58 8.79 -6.33
C SER A 12 -46.73 9.25 -7.51
N MET A 13 -45.80 10.20 -7.30
CA MET A 13 -44.96 10.70 -8.38
C MET A 13 -43.82 9.73 -8.65
N PRO A 14 -43.52 9.40 -9.92
CA PRO A 14 -42.36 8.59 -10.28
C PRO A 14 -41.05 9.24 -9.84
N ILE A 15 -40.11 8.45 -9.38
CA ILE A 15 -38.80 8.94 -8.93
C ILE A 15 -38.04 9.71 -10.02
N SER A 16 -38.36 9.45 -11.28
CA SER A 16 -37.82 10.16 -12.44
C SER A 16 -38.04 11.67 -12.44
N TYR A 17 -39.01 12.18 -11.66
CA TYR A 17 -39.22 13.62 -11.48
C TYR A 17 -38.25 14.25 -10.47
N PHE A 18 -37.63 13.45 -9.61
CA PHE A 18 -36.77 13.92 -8.52
C PHE A 18 -35.31 13.54 -8.71
N MET A 19 -35.05 12.54 -9.56
CA MET A 19 -33.66 12.09 -9.75
C MET A 19 -32.85 13.13 -10.52
N THR A 20 -31.61 13.32 -10.10
CA THR A 20 -30.63 14.12 -10.83
C THR A 20 -30.20 13.34 -12.08
N ARG A 21 -30.26 13.98 -13.24
CA ARG A 21 -29.89 13.37 -14.54
C ARG A 21 -28.70 14.04 -15.19
N GLU A 22 -28.48 15.31 -14.88
CA GLU A 22 -27.44 16.13 -15.50
C GLU A 22 -26.35 16.42 -14.48
N HIS A 23 -25.12 16.57 -14.99
CA HIS A 23 -23.96 16.89 -14.16
C HIS A 23 -23.70 15.89 -13.03
N LEU A 24 -24.04 14.62 -13.26
CA LEU A 24 -23.68 13.55 -12.33
C LEU A 24 -22.16 13.45 -12.24
N ILE A 25 -21.66 13.48 -11.01
CA ILE A 25 -20.24 13.20 -10.75
C ILE A 25 -20.15 11.70 -10.50
N THR A 26 -19.48 10.99 -11.38
CA THR A 26 -19.26 9.56 -11.30
C THR A 26 -17.76 9.28 -11.26
N PHE A 27 -17.38 8.13 -10.73
CA PHE A 27 -16.01 7.64 -10.75
C PHE A 27 -15.95 6.31 -11.48
N ASN A 28 -14.78 5.96 -11.99
CA ASN A 28 -14.51 4.67 -12.59
C ASN A 28 -13.95 3.70 -11.54
N SER A 29 -14.17 2.41 -11.77
CA SER A 29 -13.63 1.37 -10.88
C SER A 29 -12.11 1.39 -10.76
N ASP A 30 -11.43 1.94 -11.75
CA ASP A 30 -9.98 1.99 -11.86
C ASP A 30 -9.38 3.34 -11.39
N ASP A 31 -10.23 4.30 -10.97
CA ASP A 31 -9.77 5.58 -10.44
C ASP A 31 -9.04 5.40 -9.09
N TYR A 32 -8.00 6.18 -8.88
CA TYR A 32 -7.23 6.13 -7.62
C TYR A 32 -7.95 6.84 -6.48
N ILE A 33 -7.88 6.26 -5.29
CA ILE A 33 -8.58 6.77 -4.10
C ILE A 33 -8.18 8.21 -3.75
N ASP A 34 -6.94 8.61 -3.97
CA ASP A 34 -6.47 9.96 -3.64
C ASP A 34 -7.09 11.00 -4.56
N GLU A 35 -7.20 10.73 -5.86
CA GLU A 35 -7.88 11.60 -6.81
C GLU A 35 -9.37 11.73 -6.48
N ILE A 36 -10.02 10.61 -6.18
CA ILE A 36 -11.42 10.57 -5.75
C ILE A 36 -11.64 11.41 -4.49
N ARG A 37 -10.73 11.29 -3.51
CA ARG A 37 -10.81 12.00 -2.22
C ARG A 37 -10.82 13.52 -2.41
N GLU A 38 -9.97 14.04 -3.28
CA GLU A 38 -9.91 15.48 -3.60
C GLU A 38 -11.22 15.96 -4.25
N VAL A 39 -11.71 15.23 -5.24
CA VAL A 39 -12.97 15.56 -5.91
C VAL A 39 -14.12 15.52 -4.91
N MET A 40 -14.24 14.47 -4.09
CA MET A 40 -15.29 14.34 -3.08
C MET A 40 -15.21 15.44 -2.03
N ALA A 41 -14.01 15.87 -1.62
CA ALA A 41 -13.83 16.97 -0.66
C ALA A 41 -14.37 18.30 -1.21
N SER A 42 -14.24 18.56 -2.50
CA SER A 42 -14.68 19.79 -3.17
C SER A 42 -16.18 19.87 -3.42
N LYS A 43 -16.92 18.76 -3.29
CA LYS A 43 -18.34 18.66 -3.64
C LYS A 43 -19.22 18.48 -2.41
N ARG A 44 -20.50 18.89 -2.51
CA ARG A 44 -21.49 18.73 -1.42
C ARG A 44 -22.17 17.36 -1.41
N HIS A 45 -21.97 16.54 -2.44
CA HIS A 45 -22.56 15.20 -2.51
C HIS A 45 -21.97 14.29 -1.44
N ARG A 46 -22.75 13.34 -0.96
CA ARG A 46 -22.32 12.32 0.02
C ARG A 46 -21.91 11.03 -0.64
N ASP A 47 -22.61 10.68 -1.72
CA ASP A 47 -22.51 9.40 -2.40
C ASP A 47 -22.32 9.65 -3.90
N PHE A 48 -21.49 8.85 -4.53
CA PHE A 48 -21.09 8.99 -5.93
C PHE A 48 -21.19 7.64 -6.62
N PRO A 49 -21.85 7.56 -7.81
CA PRO A 49 -21.89 6.33 -8.58
C PRO A 49 -20.50 5.94 -9.10
N ILE A 50 -20.23 4.63 -9.10
CA ILE A 50 -19.04 4.04 -9.73
C ILE A 50 -19.50 3.31 -11.00
N LEU A 51 -18.80 3.57 -12.08
CA LEU A 51 -19.02 2.96 -13.38
C LEU A 51 -17.82 2.09 -13.77
N ASP A 52 -18.04 1.13 -14.64
CA ASP A 52 -16.95 0.49 -15.35
C ASP A 52 -16.52 1.33 -16.58
N LYS A 53 -15.50 0.85 -17.31
CA LYS A 53 -14.99 1.50 -18.52
C LYS A 53 -16.00 1.56 -19.69
N ASP A 54 -17.05 0.76 -19.64
CA ASP A 54 -18.14 0.73 -20.63
C ASP A 54 -19.32 1.60 -20.20
N GLY A 55 -19.23 2.25 -19.03
CA GLY A 55 -20.23 3.16 -18.46
C GLY A 55 -21.36 2.43 -17.72
N TYR A 56 -21.24 1.14 -17.43
CA TYR A 56 -22.23 0.42 -16.63
C TYR A 56 -22.03 0.70 -15.14
N TYR A 57 -23.15 0.86 -14.45
CA TYR A 57 -23.18 1.09 -13.02
C TYR A 57 -22.71 -0.15 -12.24
N LEU A 58 -21.69 0.03 -11.41
CA LEU A 58 -21.14 -1.02 -10.54
C LEU A 58 -21.57 -0.87 -9.08
N GLY A 59 -21.74 0.36 -8.59
CA GLY A 59 -22.05 0.61 -7.19
C GLY A 59 -21.90 2.06 -6.79
N MET A 60 -21.89 2.31 -5.49
CA MET A 60 -21.76 3.65 -4.91
C MET A 60 -20.55 3.71 -3.99
N ILE A 61 -19.83 4.82 -4.01
CA ILE A 61 -18.84 5.17 -3.02
C ILE A 61 -19.28 6.39 -2.21
N SER A 62 -19.07 6.34 -0.91
CA SER A 62 -19.36 7.45 0.00
C SER A 62 -18.07 7.90 0.71
N ARG A 63 -18.07 9.10 1.27
CA ARG A 63 -16.97 9.57 2.12
C ARG A 63 -16.69 8.63 3.29
N ARG A 64 -17.71 7.93 3.80
CA ARG A 64 -17.57 6.97 4.89
C ARG A 64 -16.72 5.76 4.46
N ASN A 65 -16.86 5.32 3.22
CA ASN A 65 -16.04 4.22 2.69
C ASN A 65 -14.56 4.61 2.67
N LEU A 66 -14.24 5.88 2.34
CA LEU A 66 -12.85 6.37 2.33
C LEU A 66 -12.24 6.45 3.72
N LEU A 67 -13.05 6.74 4.76
CA LEU A 67 -12.57 6.75 6.15
C LEU A 67 -12.15 5.36 6.65
N GLY A 68 -12.72 4.31 6.08
CA GLY A 68 -12.38 2.92 6.41
C GLY A 68 -11.36 2.29 5.46
N ALA A 69 -10.92 3.01 4.43
CA ALA A 69 -9.92 2.50 3.49
C ALA A 69 -8.58 2.36 4.21
N LYS A 70 -8.14 1.13 4.39
CA LYS A 70 -6.79 0.83 4.88
C LYS A 70 -5.80 1.03 3.75
N GLY A 71 -4.66 1.62 4.05
CA GLY A 71 -3.53 1.66 3.13
C GLY A 71 -3.10 0.25 2.71
N LYS A 72 -2.41 0.13 1.59
CA LYS A 72 -1.80 -1.13 1.19
C LYS A 72 -0.79 -1.54 2.25
N GLN A 73 -0.84 -2.80 2.67
CA GLN A 73 0.18 -3.36 3.56
C GLN A 73 1.45 -3.59 2.78
N ILE A 74 2.56 -3.07 3.29
CA ILE A 74 3.87 -3.18 2.64
C ILE A 74 4.94 -3.57 3.65
N ILE A 75 5.99 -4.19 3.12
CA ILE A 75 7.24 -4.46 3.80
C ILE A 75 8.33 -3.67 3.09
N LEU A 76 9.08 -2.86 3.83
CA LEU A 76 10.25 -2.16 3.30
C LEU A 76 11.49 -3.07 3.44
N VAL A 77 12.19 -3.25 2.34
CA VAL A 77 13.42 -4.06 2.31
C VAL A 77 14.53 -3.22 1.70
N ASP A 78 15.67 -3.20 2.38
CA ASP A 78 16.89 -2.53 1.93
C ASP A 78 16.83 -1.00 1.90
N HIS A 79 15.87 -0.41 2.58
CA HIS A 79 15.80 1.03 2.81
C HIS A 79 14.85 1.37 3.97
N ASN A 80 15.13 2.48 4.64
CA ASN A 80 14.28 3.04 5.69
C ASN A 80 14.21 4.59 5.61
N GLU A 81 14.45 5.14 4.42
CA GLU A 81 14.34 6.58 4.14
C GLU A 81 13.19 6.84 3.15
N LYS A 82 12.33 7.84 3.46
CA LYS A 82 11.18 8.19 2.63
C LYS A 82 11.55 8.57 1.19
N ASN A 83 12.68 9.24 1.00
CA ASN A 83 13.17 9.67 -0.31
C ASN A 83 13.73 8.53 -1.18
N GLN A 84 13.91 7.35 -0.62
CA GLN A 84 14.34 6.15 -1.35
C GLN A 84 13.17 5.22 -1.67
N ALA A 85 12.00 5.48 -1.08
CA ALA A 85 10.80 4.69 -1.28
C ALA A 85 10.00 5.16 -2.51
N VAL A 86 9.04 4.35 -2.91
CA VAL A 86 8.08 4.70 -3.96
C VAL A 86 7.14 5.80 -3.51
N ASP A 87 6.62 6.56 -4.46
CA ASP A 87 5.58 7.55 -4.18
C ASP A 87 4.35 6.89 -3.58
N GLY A 88 3.71 7.57 -2.63
CA GLY A 88 2.53 7.06 -1.92
C GLY A 88 2.84 6.28 -0.64
N LEU A 89 4.11 6.17 -0.23
CA LEU A 89 4.49 5.49 1.01
C LEU A 89 3.72 6.02 2.24
N GLU A 90 3.42 7.31 2.28
CA GLU A 90 2.69 7.97 3.37
C GLU A 90 1.24 7.47 3.51
N ASN A 91 0.69 6.84 2.46
CA ASN A 91 -0.65 6.27 2.44
C ASN A 91 -0.65 4.75 2.69
N ALA A 92 0.53 4.15 2.83
CA ALA A 92 0.68 2.72 3.04
C ALA A 92 0.68 2.36 4.54
N ASP A 93 0.30 1.12 4.83
CA ASP A 93 0.37 0.53 6.16
C ASP A 93 1.65 -0.33 6.21
N ILE A 94 2.73 0.26 6.72
CA ILE A 94 4.02 -0.41 6.83
C ILE A 94 3.92 -1.46 7.93
N GLN A 95 4.14 -2.72 7.58
CA GLN A 95 4.11 -3.85 8.51
C GLN A 95 5.49 -4.17 9.05
N GLU A 96 6.49 -4.16 8.18
CA GLU A 96 7.85 -4.53 8.53
C GLU A 96 8.87 -3.67 7.80
N ILE A 97 10.03 -3.47 8.43
CA ILE A 97 11.21 -2.85 7.83
C ILE A 97 12.40 -3.77 8.08
N ILE A 98 13.07 -4.23 7.00
CA ILE A 98 14.24 -5.09 7.05
C ILE A 98 15.36 -4.37 6.31
N ASP A 99 16.42 -3.97 7.03
CA ASP A 99 17.42 -3.08 6.47
C ASP A 99 18.78 -3.25 7.14
N HIS A 100 19.84 -2.79 6.46
CA HIS A 100 21.22 -2.79 6.98
C HIS A 100 21.83 -1.38 6.97
N HIS A 101 21.12 -0.39 6.48
CA HIS A 101 21.57 1.01 6.41
C HIS A 101 21.45 1.73 7.77
N LYS A 102 22.00 2.93 7.81
CA LYS A 102 21.75 3.87 8.92
C LYS A 102 20.23 4.11 9.09
N LEU A 103 19.82 4.47 10.30
CA LEU A 103 18.43 4.84 10.55
C LEU A 103 18.07 6.09 9.76
N GLY A 104 17.01 6.00 9.01
CA GLY A 104 16.48 7.04 8.15
C GLY A 104 15.27 7.77 8.75
N THR A 105 14.38 8.24 7.88
CA THR A 105 13.30 9.17 8.21
C THR A 105 11.90 8.58 8.00
N VAL A 106 11.75 7.26 7.86
CA VAL A 106 10.44 6.63 7.74
C VAL A 106 9.70 6.74 9.07
N GLU A 107 8.51 7.31 9.01
CA GLU A 107 7.57 7.40 10.11
C GLU A 107 6.44 6.38 9.89
N THR A 108 6.00 5.72 10.95
CA THR A 108 4.92 4.74 10.91
C THR A 108 3.78 5.16 11.83
N ILE A 109 2.54 4.87 11.42
CA ILE A 109 1.34 5.19 12.21
C ILE A 109 1.14 4.18 13.35
N SER A 110 1.59 2.94 13.12
CA SER A 110 1.44 1.82 14.06
C SER A 110 2.81 1.24 14.41
N PRO A 111 2.94 0.50 15.53
CA PRO A 111 4.14 -0.29 15.80
C PRO A 111 4.41 -1.27 14.67
N VAL A 112 5.67 -1.36 14.24
CA VAL A 112 6.12 -2.22 13.14
C VAL A 112 7.20 -3.17 13.61
N PHE A 113 7.36 -4.30 12.94
CA PHE A 113 8.56 -5.11 13.07
C PHE A 113 9.69 -4.39 12.37
N PHE A 114 10.74 -4.03 13.11
CA PHE A 114 11.91 -3.35 12.56
C PHE A 114 13.16 -4.15 12.84
N ARG A 115 13.79 -4.69 11.80
CA ARG A 115 15.04 -5.42 11.89
C ARG A 115 16.10 -4.69 11.08
N ASN A 116 17.03 -4.06 11.80
CA ASN A 116 18.20 -3.40 11.22
C ASN A 116 19.46 -3.99 11.86
N GLN A 117 20.43 -4.38 11.02
CA GLN A 117 21.67 -4.98 11.47
C GLN A 117 22.85 -4.40 10.68
N PRO A 118 24.00 -4.14 11.34
CA PRO A 118 25.20 -3.63 10.67
C PRO A 118 25.95 -4.76 9.94
N VAL A 119 25.36 -5.26 8.86
CA VAL A 119 25.91 -6.26 7.93
C VAL A 119 26.16 -5.63 6.56
N GLY A 120 26.82 -6.34 5.67
CA GLY A 120 27.17 -5.83 4.35
C GLY A 120 26.03 -5.81 3.34
N CYS A 121 24.93 -6.55 3.58
CA CYS A 121 23.80 -6.67 2.67
C CYS A 121 22.52 -7.07 3.42
N THR A 122 21.38 -6.51 3.04
CA THR A 122 20.08 -6.93 3.59
C THR A 122 19.75 -8.39 3.29
N ALA A 123 20.25 -8.95 2.18
CA ALA A 123 20.08 -10.38 1.88
C ALA A 123 20.70 -11.29 2.94
N THR A 124 21.75 -10.85 3.64
CA THR A 124 22.32 -11.57 4.79
C THR A 124 21.31 -11.66 5.95
N ILE A 125 20.54 -10.59 6.19
CA ILE A 125 19.47 -10.59 7.20
C ILE A 125 18.34 -11.54 6.79
N VAL A 126 17.94 -11.51 5.53
CA VAL A 126 16.90 -12.40 4.98
C VAL A 126 17.34 -13.86 5.12
N TYR A 127 18.60 -14.19 4.79
CA TYR A 127 19.17 -15.52 5.00
C TYR A 127 19.04 -15.96 6.48
N GLN A 128 19.40 -15.09 7.43
CA GLN A 128 19.23 -15.40 8.86
C GLN A 128 17.76 -15.63 9.23
N MET A 129 16.82 -14.84 8.68
CA MET A 129 15.40 -15.02 8.93
C MET A 129 14.88 -16.38 8.45
N TYR A 130 15.36 -16.90 7.32
CA TYR A 130 15.04 -18.24 6.86
C TYR A 130 15.48 -19.29 7.89
N HIS A 131 16.71 -19.19 8.39
CA HIS A 131 17.26 -20.12 9.38
C HIS A 131 16.52 -20.03 10.74
N GLU A 132 16.27 -18.83 11.23
CA GLU A 132 15.56 -18.58 12.50
C GLU A 132 14.15 -19.16 12.50
N ASN A 133 13.50 -19.17 11.34
CA ASN A 133 12.15 -19.70 11.18
C ASN A 133 12.13 -21.17 10.70
N ASN A 134 13.28 -21.80 10.54
CA ASN A 134 13.40 -23.17 10.02
C ASN A 134 12.72 -23.36 8.66
N VAL A 135 12.81 -22.35 7.78
CA VAL A 135 12.28 -22.39 6.42
C VAL A 135 13.43 -22.79 5.47
N GLU A 136 13.18 -23.78 4.64
CA GLU A 136 14.16 -24.23 3.64
C GLU A 136 14.29 -23.19 2.53
N ILE A 137 15.53 -22.87 2.15
CA ILE A 137 15.84 -21.96 1.04
C ILE A 137 15.95 -22.78 -0.25
N ASP A 138 15.05 -22.53 -1.20
CA ASP A 138 15.15 -23.18 -2.51
C ASP A 138 16.35 -22.66 -3.31
N LYS A 139 16.80 -23.46 -4.29
CA LYS A 139 18.00 -23.16 -5.08
C LYS A 139 17.96 -21.82 -5.82
N ALA A 140 16.78 -21.39 -6.29
CA ALA A 140 16.66 -20.12 -7.01
C ALA A 140 16.78 -18.95 -6.04
N THR A 141 16.12 -19.02 -4.90
CA THR A 141 16.20 -18.03 -3.81
C THR A 141 17.63 -17.97 -3.26
N ALA A 142 18.29 -19.10 -3.02
CA ALA A 142 19.68 -19.14 -2.58
C ALA A 142 20.61 -18.43 -3.56
N GLY A 143 20.45 -18.68 -4.85
CA GLY A 143 21.24 -18.01 -5.89
C GLY A 143 21.02 -16.50 -5.93
N MET A 144 19.78 -16.03 -5.72
CA MET A 144 19.47 -14.60 -5.67
C MET A 144 20.07 -13.93 -4.43
N LEU A 145 19.91 -14.52 -3.25
CA LEU A 145 20.47 -13.99 -2.00
C LEU A 145 21.99 -13.94 -2.06
N CYS A 146 22.64 -15.02 -2.51
CA CYS A 146 24.09 -15.07 -2.69
C CYS A 146 24.58 -13.98 -3.67
N SER A 147 23.89 -13.80 -4.79
CA SER A 147 24.23 -12.76 -5.78
C SER A 147 24.12 -11.35 -5.20
N ALA A 148 23.09 -11.07 -4.40
CA ALA A 148 22.93 -9.78 -3.73
C ALA A 148 24.07 -9.53 -2.71
N ILE A 149 24.41 -10.52 -1.88
CA ILE A 149 25.53 -10.42 -0.91
C ILE A 149 26.86 -10.13 -1.63
N ILE A 150 27.13 -10.83 -2.71
CA ILE A 150 28.38 -10.66 -3.51
C ILE A 150 28.40 -9.24 -4.12
N SER A 151 27.27 -8.77 -4.64
CA SER A 151 27.14 -7.43 -5.24
C SER A 151 27.42 -6.33 -4.23
N ASP A 152 26.66 -6.29 -3.15
CA ASP A 152 26.73 -5.22 -2.13
C ASP A 152 28.06 -5.20 -1.38
N THR A 153 28.63 -6.38 -1.15
CA THR A 153 29.93 -6.49 -0.47
C THR A 153 31.14 -6.32 -1.42
N LEU A 154 30.90 -6.04 -2.70
CA LEU A 154 31.95 -5.93 -3.72
C LEU A 154 32.91 -7.13 -3.70
N LEU A 155 32.36 -8.34 -3.77
CA LEU A 155 33.13 -9.58 -3.59
C LEU A 155 33.89 -9.60 -2.26
N PHE A 156 33.20 -9.27 -1.17
CA PHE A 156 33.72 -9.24 0.21
C PHE A 156 34.85 -8.21 0.46
N ARG A 157 35.02 -7.23 -0.43
CA ARG A 157 36.02 -6.15 -0.33
C ARG A 157 35.47 -4.87 0.26
N SER A 158 34.15 -4.73 0.37
CA SER A 158 33.54 -3.56 0.98
C SER A 158 33.93 -3.44 2.45
N PRO A 159 34.20 -2.22 2.95
CA PRO A 159 34.47 -2.01 4.38
C PRO A 159 33.25 -2.35 5.26
N THR A 160 32.06 -2.42 4.70
CA THR A 160 30.82 -2.82 5.40
C THR A 160 30.66 -4.33 5.48
N CYS A 161 31.44 -5.10 4.72
CA CYS A 161 31.36 -6.56 4.70
C CYS A 161 31.77 -7.15 6.06
N THR A 162 30.92 -8.01 6.60
CA THR A 162 31.13 -8.68 7.88
C THR A 162 31.42 -10.17 7.72
N PRO A 163 31.94 -10.86 8.75
CA PRO A 163 32.05 -12.31 8.76
C PRO A 163 30.71 -13.04 8.52
N VAL A 164 29.60 -12.43 8.95
CA VAL A 164 28.26 -12.99 8.77
C VAL A 164 27.87 -13.04 7.29
N ASP A 165 28.22 -12.01 6.51
CA ASP A 165 27.96 -11.97 5.07
C ASP A 165 28.71 -13.08 4.34
N LYS A 166 29.98 -13.30 4.73
CA LYS A 166 30.82 -14.36 4.15
C LYS A 166 30.31 -15.77 4.48
N MET A 167 29.83 -15.95 5.71
CA MET A 167 29.23 -17.21 6.13
C MET A 167 27.92 -17.47 5.33
N ALA A 168 27.02 -16.50 5.29
CA ALA A 168 25.77 -16.62 4.55
C ALA A 168 26.01 -16.96 3.07
N ALA A 169 26.92 -16.24 2.40
CA ALA A 169 27.25 -16.51 0.99
C ALA A 169 27.96 -17.86 0.74
N THR A 170 28.53 -18.46 1.77
CA THR A 170 29.19 -19.79 1.65
C THR A 170 28.18 -20.91 1.80
N GLU A 171 27.13 -20.70 2.60
CA GLU A 171 26.10 -21.70 2.85
C GLU A 171 24.99 -21.68 1.78
N LEU A 172 24.78 -20.55 1.10
CA LEU A 172 23.86 -20.37 -0.02
C LEU A 172 24.42 -20.96 -1.32
#